data_3c2598bf6f78d10ee421873e50df4b19
#
_entry.id   3c2598bf6f78d10ee421873e50df4b19
#
_cell.length_a   1.000
_cell.length_b   1.000
_cell.length_c   1.000
_cell.angle_alpha   90.00
_cell.angle_beta   90.00
_cell.angle_gamma   90.00
#
_symmetry.space_group_name_H-M   'P 1'
#
loop_
_entity.id
_entity.type
_entity.pdbx_description
1 polymer ?
#
loop_
_entity_poly.entity_id
_entity_poly.type
_entity_poly.pdbx_seq_one_letter_code
_entity_poly.pdbx_strand_id
1 'polypeptide(L)'
;MFLHLYQNSEDNKEHLAIVFGDGIRSRSLDRVREGETEMDRLIRGAYTGRLYPGRTASKLDGQASDDKKEKEEAPLVRIHSECYTGETVWSARCDCGEQLDEAARLMSLPSPNGGSTGGVIIYLRQEGRGIGLSEKLKAYNLQDLGSDTVEANLLLRHPADARSYGLATAMLVDLGIKEIKLLTNNPEKVRAVEGPGREVVVRERVAMVPLAWRKGGVGGIRSVEVGGYLKTKVCYFFLSCNAKGLRF
;
A
#
# COMPACT_ATOMS: atom_id res chain seq x y z
N MET A 1 4.75 13.33 6.92
CA MET A 1 4.83 12.21 5.94
C MET A 1 6.27 12.00 5.55
N PHE A 2 6.71 10.73 5.50
CA PHE A 2 8.06 10.33 5.07
C PHE A 2 7.96 9.34 3.92
N LEU A 3 8.86 9.46 2.96
CA LEU A 3 8.95 8.53 1.84
C LEU A 3 10.22 7.68 2.02
N HIS A 4 10.04 6.37 2.12
CA HIS A 4 11.13 5.39 2.13
C HIS A 4 11.20 4.69 0.78
N LEU A 5 12.38 4.60 0.22
CA LEU A 5 12.67 3.82 -0.98
C LEU A 5 13.31 2.49 -0.57
N TYR A 6 12.77 1.40 -1.09
CA TYR A 6 13.28 0.06 -0.89
C TYR A 6 13.82 -0.53 -2.20
N GLN A 7 15.05 -0.98 -2.17
CA GLN A 7 15.65 -1.83 -3.19
C GLN A 7 15.64 -3.27 -2.68
N ASN A 8 15.51 -4.23 -3.57
CA ASN A 8 15.42 -5.64 -3.24
C ASN A 8 16.18 -6.52 -4.26
N SER A 9 16.35 -7.79 -3.94
CA SER A 9 17.01 -8.77 -4.80
C SER A 9 16.06 -9.59 -5.68
N GLU A 10 14.73 -9.37 -5.56
CA GLU A 10 13.74 -10.20 -6.21
C GLU A 10 13.41 -9.72 -7.64
N ASP A 11 13.25 -8.41 -7.84
CA ASP A 11 12.73 -7.88 -9.10
C ASP A 11 13.45 -6.64 -9.64
N ASN A 12 14.54 -6.21 -9.04
CA ASN A 12 15.32 -5.01 -9.42
C ASN A 12 14.51 -3.71 -9.52
N LYS A 13 13.32 -3.66 -8.88
CA LYS A 13 12.47 -2.47 -8.86
C LYS A 13 12.59 -1.74 -7.54
N GLU A 14 12.33 -0.45 -7.59
CA GLU A 14 12.24 0.39 -6.41
C GLU A 14 10.80 0.39 -5.91
N HIS A 15 10.60 -0.12 -4.68
CA HIS A 15 9.31 -0.06 -4.01
C HIS A 15 9.31 1.04 -2.97
N LEU A 16 8.14 1.56 -2.62
CA LEU A 16 8.02 2.70 -1.73
C LEU A 16 7.19 2.36 -0.49
N ALA A 17 7.59 2.91 0.66
CA ALA A 17 6.73 3.04 1.81
C ALA A 17 6.47 4.52 2.08
N ILE A 18 5.20 4.93 2.00
CA ILE A 18 4.75 6.27 2.30
C ILE A 18 4.21 6.24 3.73
N VAL A 19 4.98 6.78 4.66
CA VAL A 19 4.69 6.75 6.10
C VAL A 19 4.01 8.04 6.53
N PHE A 20 2.90 7.90 7.22
CA PHE A 20 2.14 8.98 7.85
C PHE A 20 2.34 8.94 9.37
N GLY A 21 2.65 10.10 9.96
CA GLY A 21 3.05 10.20 11.36
C GLY A 21 4.55 9.99 11.58
N ASP A 22 5.00 10.12 12.82
CA ASP A 22 6.42 10.13 13.20
C ASP A 22 6.87 8.83 13.89
N GLY A 23 5.93 7.95 14.25
CA GLY A 23 6.19 6.75 15.05
C GLY A 23 6.74 5.56 14.27
N ILE A 24 6.60 5.53 12.94
CA ILE A 24 7.01 4.40 12.10
C ILE A 24 8.35 4.72 11.43
N ARG A 25 9.37 3.89 11.67
CA ARG A 25 10.72 4.09 11.14
C ARG A 25 11.30 2.79 10.60
N SER A 26 12.12 2.90 9.56
CA SER A 26 12.84 1.78 8.98
C SER A 26 14.05 1.42 9.86
N ARG A 27 14.08 0.17 10.31
CA ARG A 27 15.19 -0.38 11.13
C ARG A 27 16.48 -0.50 10.33
N SER A 28 16.40 -0.90 9.07
CA SER A 28 17.55 -1.02 8.18
C SER A 28 18.13 0.36 7.83
N LEU A 29 17.28 1.39 7.69
CA LEU A 29 17.71 2.76 7.47
C LEU A 29 18.41 3.34 8.73
N ASP A 30 17.87 3.07 9.91
CA ASP A 30 18.41 3.61 11.18
C ASP A 30 19.70 2.91 11.63
N ARG A 31 19.99 1.71 11.11
CA ARG A 31 21.23 0.98 11.44
C ARG A 31 22.48 1.79 11.07
N VAL A 32 23.40 1.89 12.01
CA VAL A 32 24.72 2.49 11.76
C VAL A 32 25.53 1.55 10.87
N ARG A 33 26.19 2.11 9.85
CA ARG A 33 27.06 1.37 8.92
C ARG A 33 28.52 1.60 9.33
N GLU A 34 29.35 0.62 9.09
CA GLU A 34 30.79 0.73 9.38
C GLU A 34 31.42 1.86 8.59
N GLY A 35 32.20 2.73 9.25
CA GLY A 35 32.85 3.88 8.64
C GLY A 35 31.95 5.05 8.28
N GLU A 36 30.66 4.98 8.59
CA GLU A 36 29.67 6.01 8.25
C GLU A 36 29.83 7.26 9.12
N THR A 37 29.88 8.43 8.48
CA THR A 37 29.86 9.73 9.15
C THR A 37 28.42 10.21 9.43
N GLU A 38 28.28 11.22 10.31
CA GLU A 38 27.00 11.88 10.54
C GLU A 38 26.43 12.51 9.25
N MET A 39 27.28 13.02 8.38
CA MET A 39 26.85 13.57 7.09
C MET A 39 26.30 12.48 6.16
N ASP A 40 26.95 11.31 6.12
CA ASP A 40 26.46 10.17 5.33
C ASP A 40 25.07 9.72 5.82
N ARG A 41 24.88 9.70 7.14
CA ARG A 41 23.57 9.41 7.75
C ARG A 41 22.50 10.42 7.34
N LEU A 42 22.83 11.71 7.39
CA LEU A 42 21.92 12.77 6.98
C LEU A 42 21.54 12.64 5.50
N ILE A 43 22.53 12.42 4.64
CA ILE A 43 22.35 12.31 3.18
C ILE A 43 21.45 11.12 2.81
N ARG A 44 21.66 9.95 3.44
CA ARG A 44 20.85 8.76 3.14
C ARG A 44 19.50 8.70 3.87
N GLY A 45 19.16 9.73 4.64
CA GLY A 45 17.86 9.82 5.33
C GLY A 45 17.81 9.20 6.72
N ALA A 46 18.92 8.72 7.29
CA ALA A 46 19.00 8.13 8.63
C ALA A 46 19.09 9.18 9.73
N TYR A 47 18.11 10.07 9.79
CA TYR A 47 18.06 11.15 10.78
C TYR A 47 16.68 11.26 11.42
N THR A 48 16.60 11.95 12.56
CA THR A 48 15.34 12.29 13.24
C THR A 48 15.01 13.78 13.10
N GLY A 49 13.74 14.15 13.13
CA GLY A 49 13.29 15.53 12.99
C GLY A 49 13.43 16.08 11.58
N ARG A 50 13.53 17.41 11.45
CA ARG A 50 13.64 18.10 10.17
C ARG A 50 15.08 18.46 9.83
N LEU A 51 15.44 18.39 8.54
CA LEU A 51 16.69 18.97 8.06
C LEU A 51 16.58 20.49 7.97
N TYR A 52 17.70 21.17 8.27
CA TYR A 52 17.85 22.62 8.12
C TYR A 52 19.30 22.93 7.72
N PRO A 53 19.55 24.08 7.07
CA PRO A 53 20.92 24.49 6.69
C PRO A 53 21.84 24.55 7.91
N GLY A 54 23.01 23.93 7.81
CA GLY A 54 24.01 23.89 8.89
C GLY A 54 23.82 22.76 9.91
N ARG A 55 22.82 21.88 9.75
CA ARG A 55 22.69 20.70 10.60
C ARG A 55 23.83 19.72 10.33
N THR A 56 24.48 19.24 11.39
CA THR A 56 25.62 18.30 11.33
C THR A 56 25.38 16.96 12.02
N ALA A 57 24.34 16.83 12.83
CA ALA A 57 24.02 15.63 13.58
C ALA A 57 22.75 14.94 13.05
N SER A 58 22.80 13.62 12.91
CA SER A 58 21.66 12.80 12.46
C SER A 58 20.58 12.66 13.53
N LYS A 59 20.94 12.68 14.82
CA LYS A 59 20.02 12.70 15.96
C LYS A 59 19.99 14.09 16.57
N LEU A 60 18.83 14.51 17.06
CA LEU A 60 18.70 15.75 17.85
C LEU A 60 18.91 15.40 19.32
N ASP A 61 19.72 16.22 20.02
CA ASP A 61 19.91 16.08 21.46
C ASP A 61 18.57 16.23 22.18
N GLY A 62 18.28 15.29 23.08
CA GLY A 62 17.05 15.28 23.87
C GLY A 62 15.93 14.39 23.35
N GLN A 63 16.03 13.79 22.18
CA GLN A 63 15.18 12.66 21.82
C GLN A 63 15.80 11.35 22.38
N ALA A 64 15.57 11.09 23.67
CA ALA A 64 15.77 9.77 24.23
C ALA A 64 15.02 8.75 23.35
N SER A 65 15.63 7.59 23.14
CA SER A 65 14.96 6.43 22.56
C SER A 65 13.62 6.25 23.30
N ASP A 66 12.52 6.52 22.60
CA ASP A 66 11.17 6.33 23.12
C ASP A 66 10.91 4.81 23.29
N ASP A 67 11.53 4.21 24.31
CA ASP A 67 11.20 2.85 24.76
C ASP A 67 9.91 2.81 25.61
N LYS A 68 9.22 3.94 25.76
CA LYS A 68 7.89 4.01 26.37
C LYS A 68 6.81 4.12 25.29
N LYS A 69 6.68 3.09 24.48
CA LYS A 69 5.44 2.92 23.71
C LYS A 69 4.38 2.36 24.65
N GLU A 70 3.47 3.24 25.12
CA GLU A 70 2.09 2.85 25.39
C GLU A 70 1.63 1.97 24.23
N LYS A 71 0.74 1.00 24.47
CA LYS A 71 0.16 0.13 23.43
C LYS A 71 -0.46 1.00 22.34
N GLU A 72 0.34 1.41 21.38
CA GLU A 72 -0.16 2.11 20.20
C GLU A 72 -1.12 1.16 19.47
N GLU A 73 -2.26 1.69 19.12
CA GLU A 73 -3.23 0.99 18.28
C GLU A 73 -2.57 0.56 16.97
N ALA A 74 -2.88 -0.66 16.48
CA ALA A 74 -2.30 -1.17 15.25
C ALA A 74 -2.48 -0.15 14.11
N PRO A 75 -1.41 0.26 13.39
CA PRO A 75 -1.48 1.29 12.38
C PRO A 75 -2.32 0.87 11.17
N LEU A 76 -2.89 1.85 10.48
CA LEU A 76 -3.50 1.63 9.18
C LEU A 76 -2.43 1.27 8.15
N VAL A 77 -2.67 0.21 7.38
CA VAL A 77 -1.76 -0.23 6.31
C VAL A 77 -2.53 -0.42 5.01
N ARG A 78 -2.01 0.13 3.93
CA ARG A 78 -2.47 -0.13 2.57
C ARG A 78 -1.36 -0.77 1.77
N ILE A 79 -1.58 -1.98 1.24
CA ILE A 79 -0.71 -2.53 0.20
C ILE A 79 -1.31 -2.14 -1.14
N HIS A 80 -0.62 -1.25 -1.83
CA HIS A 80 -1.04 -0.70 -3.12
C HIS A 80 -0.12 -1.20 -4.23
N SER A 81 -0.71 -1.79 -5.27
CA SER A 81 0.03 -2.14 -6.49
C SER A 81 -0.11 -0.99 -7.47
N GLU A 82 1.01 -0.56 -8.03
CA GLU A 82 1.09 0.49 -9.06
C GLU A 82 0.00 0.31 -10.12
N CYS A 83 -0.65 1.40 -10.47
CA CYS A 83 -1.61 1.47 -11.56
C CYS A 83 -1.44 2.80 -12.31
N TYR A 84 -0.41 2.88 -13.15
CA TYR A 84 -0.05 4.11 -13.85
C TYR A 84 -1.24 4.79 -14.53
N THR A 85 -2.09 4.00 -15.20
CA THR A 85 -3.24 4.55 -15.92
C THR A 85 -4.28 5.16 -14.99
N GLY A 86 -4.55 4.54 -13.84
CA GLY A 86 -5.54 5.05 -12.88
C GLY A 86 -5.03 6.15 -11.97
N GLU A 87 -3.72 6.22 -11.75
CA GLU A 87 -3.11 7.15 -10.80
C GLU A 87 -2.56 8.41 -11.49
N THR A 88 -2.07 8.28 -12.74
CA THR A 88 -1.32 9.35 -13.39
C THR A 88 -2.06 9.93 -14.61
N VAL A 89 -2.80 9.10 -15.37
CA VAL A 89 -3.48 9.52 -16.61
C VAL A 89 -5.00 9.46 -16.51
N TRP A 90 -5.54 9.44 -15.30
CA TRP A 90 -6.96 9.56 -14.97
C TRP A 90 -7.87 8.58 -15.70
N SER A 91 -7.42 7.37 -15.94
CA SER A 91 -8.22 6.34 -16.60
C SER A 91 -9.48 6.01 -15.79
N ALA A 92 -10.64 6.09 -16.45
CA ALA A 92 -11.92 5.71 -15.86
C ALA A 92 -12.19 4.18 -15.89
N ARG A 93 -11.18 3.35 -16.16
CA ARG A 93 -11.31 1.88 -16.19
C ARG A 93 -11.16 1.23 -14.82
N CYS A 94 -10.71 1.97 -13.81
CA CYS A 94 -10.53 1.47 -12.44
C CYS A 94 -10.63 2.60 -11.41
N ASP A 95 -10.71 2.22 -10.13
CA ASP A 95 -10.74 3.12 -8.97
C ASP A 95 -9.38 3.20 -8.24
N CYS A 96 -8.26 2.85 -8.89
CA CYS A 96 -6.97 2.72 -8.20
C CYS A 96 -6.47 4.05 -7.64
N GLY A 97 -6.54 5.14 -8.41
CA GLY A 97 -6.16 6.47 -7.93
C GLY A 97 -7.01 6.91 -6.74
N GLU A 98 -8.34 6.79 -6.82
CA GLU A 98 -9.23 7.11 -5.70
C GLU A 98 -8.94 6.30 -4.43
N GLN A 99 -8.55 5.03 -4.59
CA GLN A 99 -8.19 4.19 -3.45
C GLN A 99 -6.85 4.58 -2.83
N LEU A 100 -5.90 5.06 -3.63
CA LEU A 100 -4.62 5.59 -3.14
C LEU A 100 -4.86 6.86 -2.33
N ASP A 101 -5.61 7.81 -2.89
CA ASP A 101 -5.97 9.08 -2.25
C ASP A 101 -6.75 8.87 -0.95
N GLU A 102 -7.72 7.95 -0.96
CA GLU A 102 -8.53 7.65 0.22
C GLU A 102 -7.70 7.00 1.34
N ALA A 103 -6.74 6.14 1.02
CA ALA A 103 -5.83 5.59 2.01
C ALA A 103 -4.99 6.69 2.67
N ALA A 104 -4.43 7.59 1.85
CA ALA A 104 -3.68 8.75 2.36
C ALA A 104 -4.55 9.67 3.23
N ARG A 105 -5.79 9.93 2.80
CA ARG A 105 -6.76 10.71 3.56
C ARG A 105 -7.05 10.11 4.93
N LEU A 106 -7.35 8.80 5.00
CA LEU A 106 -7.64 8.10 6.24
C LEU A 106 -6.47 8.14 7.23
N MET A 107 -5.24 7.93 6.74
CA MET A 107 -4.02 7.97 7.56
C MET A 107 -3.67 9.39 8.03
N SER A 108 -4.17 10.43 7.35
CA SER A 108 -3.97 11.84 7.70
C SER A 108 -5.03 12.41 8.64
N LEU A 109 -6.09 11.65 8.95
CA LEU A 109 -7.13 12.11 9.87
C LEU A 109 -6.57 12.37 11.28
N PRO A 110 -7.08 13.36 12.00
CA PRO A 110 -6.75 13.55 13.41
C PRO A 110 -7.10 12.30 14.23
N SER A 111 -6.18 11.89 15.08
CA SER A 111 -6.45 10.85 16.08
C SER A 111 -7.23 11.45 17.25
N PRO A 112 -8.16 10.72 17.89
CA PRO A 112 -8.82 11.15 19.12
C PRO A 112 -7.84 11.49 20.26
N ASN A 113 -6.65 10.89 20.24
CA ASN A 113 -5.61 11.08 21.24
C ASN A 113 -4.57 12.17 20.86
N GLY A 114 -4.86 12.96 19.83
CA GLY A 114 -3.95 13.97 19.27
C GLY A 114 -3.05 13.40 18.16
N GLY A 115 -2.46 14.27 17.34
CA GLY A 115 -1.69 13.88 16.18
C GLY A 115 -2.54 13.35 15.01
N SER A 116 -1.96 12.54 14.13
CA SER A 116 -2.67 11.86 13.05
C SER A 116 -2.96 10.40 13.41
N THR A 117 -3.95 9.80 12.76
CA THR A 117 -4.21 8.35 12.86
C THR A 117 -2.96 7.56 12.49
N GLY A 118 -2.16 8.09 11.57
CA GLY A 118 -0.92 7.48 11.12
C GLY A 118 -1.13 6.23 10.28
N GLY A 119 -0.04 5.69 9.80
CA GLY A 119 -0.05 4.45 9.01
C GLY A 119 0.98 4.43 7.91
N VAL A 120 0.89 3.42 7.04
CA VAL A 120 1.81 3.28 5.91
C VAL A 120 1.12 2.75 4.66
N ILE A 121 1.42 3.36 3.54
CA ILE A 121 1.10 2.82 2.22
C ILE A 121 2.36 2.14 1.69
N ILE A 122 2.32 0.82 1.54
CA ILE A 122 3.34 0.05 0.82
C ILE A 122 2.95 0.07 -0.66
N TYR A 123 3.73 0.80 -1.45
CA TYR A 123 3.49 0.97 -2.88
C TYR A 123 4.42 0.03 -3.65
N LEU A 124 3.85 -1.03 -4.21
CA LEU A 124 4.57 -2.04 -4.96
C LEU A 124 4.52 -1.75 -6.46
N ARG A 125 5.68 -1.69 -7.09
CA ARG A 125 5.83 -1.45 -8.52
C ARG A 125 5.58 -2.72 -9.33
N GLN A 126 4.33 -3.20 -9.26
CA GLN A 126 3.86 -4.40 -9.95
C GLN A 126 2.61 -4.09 -10.80
N GLU A 127 2.82 -3.23 -11.79
CA GLU A 127 1.79 -2.75 -12.74
C GLU A 127 1.10 -3.93 -13.46
N GLY A 128 -0.19 -3.74 -13.75
CA GLY A 128 -0.96 -4.70 -14.52
C GLY A 128 -1.13 -6.06 -13.84
N ARG A 129 -1.20 -6.12 -12.50
CA ARG A 129 -1.13 -7.36 -11.70
C ARG A 129 0.18 -8.13 -11.89
N GLY A 130 1.28 -7.40 -12.12
CA GLY A 130 2.62 -7.96 -12.28
C GLY A 130 3.05 -8.22 -13.73
N ILE A 131 2.16 -8.07 -14.71
CA ILE A 131 2.50 -8.30 -16.14
C ILE A 131 3.13 -7.08 -16.82
N GLY A 132 3.08 -5.91 -16.19
CA GLY A 132 3.63 -4.66 -16.71
C GLY A 132 2.64 -3.83 -17.53
N LEU A 133 3.03 -2.56 -17.79
CA LEU A 133 2.17 -1.58 -18.45
C LEU A 133 1.87 -1.95 -19.91
N SER A 134 2.88 -2.43 -20.65
CA SER A 134 2.72 -2.80 -22.07
C SER A 134 1.66 -3.87 -22.24
N GLU A 135 1.74 -4.96 -21.48
CA GLU A 135 0.80 -6.06 -21.56
C GLU A 135 -0.60 -5.65 -21.05
N LYS A 136 -0.64 -4.80 -20.03
CA LYS A 136 -1.91 -4.21 -19.57
C LYS A 136 -2.62 -3.40 -20.64
N LEU A 137 -1.89 -2.61 -21.44
CA LEU A 137 -2.51 -1.84 -22.54
C LEU A 137 -3.06 -2.76 -23.64
N LYS A 138 -2.37 -3.88 -23.94
CA LYS A 138 -2.91 -4.92 -24.84
C LYS A 138 -4.15 -5.58 -24.25
N ALA A 139 -4.14 -5.87 -22.93
CA ALA A 139 -5.32 -6.40 -22.26
C ALA A 139 -6.52 -5.45 -22.33
N TYR A 140 -6.31 -4.13 -22.28
CA TYR A 140 -7.38 -3.15 -22.48
C TYR A 140 -8.01 -3.26 -23.87
N ASN A 141 -7.22 -3.46 -24.93
CA ASN A 141 -7.75 -3.66 -26.27
C ASN A 141 -8.60 -4.95 -26.36
N LEU A 142 -8.14 -6.03 -25.70
CA LEU A 142 -8.93 -7.28 -25.63
C LEU A 142 -10.23 -7.10 -24.85
N GLN A 143 -10.20 -6.30 -23.78
CA GLN A 143 -11.42 -5.96 -23.03
C GLN A 143 -12.41 -5.15 -23.87
N ASP A 144 -11.94 -4.21 -24.68
CA ASP A 144 -12.78 -3.44 -25.62
C ASP A 144 -13.38 -4.36 -26.71
N LEU A 145 -12.71 -5.48 -27.02
CA LEU A 145 -13.22 -6.52 -27.92
C LEU A 145 -14.14 -7.53 -27.21
N GLY A 146 -14.39 -7.38 -25.91
CA GLY A 146 -15.38 -8.16 -25.15
C GLY A 146 -14.82 -9.16 -24.13
N SER A 147 -13.49 -9.32 -24.01
CA SER A 147 -12.89 -10.18 -22.99
C SER A 147 -13.01 -9.58 -21.59
N ASP A 148 -13.15 -10.42 -20.57
CA ASP A 148 -12.98 -9.95 -19.20
C ASP A 148 -11.49 -9.79 -18.83
N THR A 149 -11.19 -9.23 -17.64
CA THR A 149 -9.80 -8.95 -17.22
C THR A 149 -8.98 -10.25 -17.09
N VAL A 150 -9.57 -11.34 -16.63
CA VAL A 150 -8.89 -12.64 -16.45
C VAL A 150 -8.64 -13.28 -17.80
N GLU A 151 -9.66 -13.32 -18.64
CA GLU A 151 -9.59 -13.87 -19.99
C GLU A 151 -8.56 -13.12 -20.84
N ALA A 152 -8.55 -11.78 -20.79
CA ALA A 152 -7.57 -10.96 -21.49
C ALA A 152 -6.12 -11.32 -21.09
N ASN A 153 -5.85 -11.52 -19.81
CA ASN A 153 -4.51 -11.93 -19.34
C ASN A 153 -4.15 -13.32 -19.86
N LEU A 154 -5.08 -14.27 -19.81
CA LEU A 154 -4.85 -15.65 -20.30
C LEU A 154 -4.60 -15.68 -21.81
N LEU A 155 -5.34 -14.89 -22.59
CA LEU A 155 -5.12 -14.76 -24.03
C LEU A 155 -3.73 -14.19 -24.35
N LEU A 156 -3.20 -13.32 -23.50
CA LEU A 156 -1.83 -12.79 -23.58
C LEU A 156 -0.78 -13.74 -22.98
N ARG A 157 -1.17 -14.97 -22.58
CA ARG A 157 -0.31 -15.98 -21.97
C ARG A 157 0.31 -15.57 -20.62
N HIS A 158 -0.41 -14.73 -19.88
CA HIS A 158 -0.05 -14.36 -18.53
C HIS A 158 -0.99 -15.02 -17.51
N PRO A 159 -0.54 -15.24 -16.26
CA PRO A 159 -1.44 -15.69 -15.20
C PRO A 159 -2.49 -14.62 -14.88
N ALA A 160 -3.61 -15.03 -14.34
CA ALA A 160 -4.69 -14.12 -13.91
C ALA A 160 -4.21 -13.07 -12.90
N ASP A 161 -3.27 -13.45 -12.05
CA ASP A 161 -2.60 -12.56 -11.08
C ASP A 161 -1.16 -13.06 -10.85
N ALA A 162 -0.17 -12.26 -11.24
CA ALA A 162 1.26 -12.54 -11.06
C ALA A 162 1.88 -11.75 -9.89
N ARG A 163 1.06 -11.09 -9.05
CA ARG A 163 1.57 -10.27 -7.93
C ARG A 163 2.13 -11.14 -6.82
N SER A 164 3.21 -10.64 -6.22
CA SER A 164 3.76 -11.16 -4.96
C SER A 164 3.57 -10.12 -3.84
N TYR A 165 3.35 -10.59 -2.62
CA TYR A 165 3.19 -9.74 -1.44
C TYR A 165 4.30 -9.96 -0.41
N GLY A 166 5.24 -10.87 -0.64
CA GLY A 166 6.37 -11.12 0.25
C GLY A 166 7.23 -9.88 0.50
N LEU A 167 7.45 -9.07 -0.54
CA LEU A 167 8.14 -7.79 -0.39
C LEU A 167 7.40 -6.82 0.53
N ALA A 168 6.06 -6.78 0.47
CA ALA A 168 5.28 -5.94 1.40
C ALA A 168 5.45 -6.40 2.84
N THR A 169 5.42 -7.70 3.10
CA THR A 169 5.66 -8.27 4.43
C THR A 169 7.07 -7.90 4.93
N ALA A 170 8.09 -8.06 4.10
CA ALA A 170 9.48 -7.71 4.45
C ALA A 170 9.62 -6.21 4.78
N MET A 171 8.99 -5.33 4.00
CA MET A 171 8.99 -3.89 4.25
C MET A 171 8.28 -3.54 5.57
N LEU A 172 7.15 -4.17 5.88
CA LEU A 172 6.44 -3.98 7.15
C LEU A 172 7.29 -4.44 8.35
N VAL A 173 7.98 -5.56 8.23
CA VAL A 173 8.90 -6.06 9.25
C VAL A 173 10.06 -5.08 9.47
N ASP A 174 10.66 -4.56 8.39
CA ASP A 174 11.70 -3.53 8.49
C ASP A 174 11.21 -2.25 9.16
N LEU A 175 9.98 -1.83 8.89
CA LEU A 175 9.32 -0.69 9.55
C LEU A 175 8.93 -0.98 11.02
N GLY A 176 9.22 -2.17 11.52
CA GLY A 176 8.93 -2.56 12.90
C GLY A 176 7.46 -2.85 13.18
N ILE A 177 6.64 -3.00 12.15
CA ILE A 177 5.19 -3.18 12.26
C ILE A 177 4.90 -4.68 12.33
N LYS A 178 4.33 -5.13 13.46
CA LYS A 178 3.94 -6.52 13.68
C LYS A 178 2.44 -6.76 13.59
N GLU A 179 1.64 -5.74 13.89
CA GLU A 179 0.19 -5.79 13.88
C GLU A 179 -0.37 -4.65 13.05
N ILE A 180 -1.38 -4.92 12.23
CA ILE A 180 -1.92 -3.94 11.29
C ILE A 180 -3.45 -3.95 11.22
N LYS A 181 -4.03 -2.80 10.87
CA LYS A 181 -5.38 -2.67 10.31
C LYS A 181 -5.24 -2.52 8.79
N LEU A 182 -5.61 -3.55 8.04
CA LEU A 182 -5.35 -3.61 6.61
C LEU A 182 -6.50 -3.01 5.78
N LEU A 183 -6.19 -1.94 5.04
CA LEU A 183 -7.10 -1.31 4.09
C LEU A 183 -7.19 -2.15 2.80
N THR A 184 -8.19 -3.02 2.72
CA THR A 184 -8.38 -3.91 1.56
C THR A 184 -9.81 -4.40 1.39
N ASN A 185 -10.20 -4.61 0.12
CA ASN A 185 -11.43 -5.34 -0.22
C ASN A 185 -11.15 -6.82 -0.56
N ASN A 186 -9.88 -7.21 -0.76
CA ASN A 186 -9.52 -8.58 -1.12
C ASN A 186 -9.14 -9.40 0.12
N PRO A 187 -9.93 -10.43 0.50
CA PRO A 187 -9.62 -11.29 1.65
C PRO A 187 -8.35 -12.14 1.44
N GLU A 188 -8.01 -12.50 0.21
CA GLU A 188 -6.77 -13.25 -0.08
C GLU A 188 -5.53 -12.42 0.25
N LYS A 189 -5.61 -11.09 0.09
CA LYS A 189 -4.53 -10.19 0.43
C LYS A 189 -4.19 -10.23 1.93
N VAL A 190 -5.17 -10.49 2.79
CA VAL A 190 -4.94 -10.65 4.24
C VAL A 190 -3.95 -11.78 4.50
N ARG A 191 -4.21 -12.96 3.95
CA ARG A 191 -3.32 -14.12 4.12
C ARG A 191 -1.95 -13.91 3.49
N ALA A 192 -1.91 -13.29 2.30
CA ALA A 192 -0.68 -13.05 1.57
C ALA A 192 0.26 -12.07 2.28
N VAL A 193 -0.28 -11.09 3.02
CA VAL A 193 0.49 -10.07 3.75
C VAL A 193 0.97 -10.58 5.12
N GLU A 194 0.24 -11.51 5.75
CA GLU A 194 0.69 -12.10 7.02
C GLU A 194 2.02 -12.85 6.88
N GLY A 195 2.32 -13.36 5.67
CA GLY A 195 3.52 -14.15 5.39
C GLY A 195 3.43 -15.59 5.90
N PRO A 196 4.36 -16.46 5.48
CA PRO A 196 4.33 -17.88 5.84
C PRO A 196 4.56 -18.15 7.32
N GLY A 197 5.33 -17.30 7.99
CA GLY A 197 5.61 -17.36 9.43
C GLY A 197 4.70 -16.47 10.27
N ARG A 198 3.69 -15.84 9.68
CA ARG A 198 2.86 -14.82 10.32
C ARG A 198 3.69 -13.69 10.94
N GLU A 199 4.66 -13.23 10.17
CA GLU A 199 5.56 -12.13 10.55
C GLU A 199 4.81 -10.83 10.84
N VAL A 200 3.64 -10.67 10.20
CA VAL A 200 2.71 -9.57 10.39
C VAL A 200 1.32 -10.15 10.69
N VAL A 201 0.61 -9.59 11.65
CA VAL A 201 -0.75 -10.02 12.03
C VAL A 201 -1.77 -8.97 11.62
N VAL A 202 -2.74 -9.37 10.82
CA VAL A 202 -3.86 -8.50 10.45
C VAL A 202 -4.94 -8.55 11.55
N ARG A 203 -4.98 -7.54 12.41
CA ARG A 203 -5.96 -7.42 13.51
C ARG A 203 -7.34 -7.07 13.01
N GLU A 204 -7.39 -6.23 11.98
CA GLU A 204 -8.65 -5.73 11.42
C GLU A 204 -8.52 -5.56 9.90
N ARG A 205 -9.57 -5.90 9.18
CA ARG A 205 -9.74 -5.55 7.77
C ARG A 205 -10.64 -4.33 7.63
N VAL A 206 -10.08 -3.24 7.15
CA VAL A 206 -10.82 -2.01 6.87
C VAL A 206 -11.22 -1.98 5.40
N ALA A 207 -12.53 -1.89 5.13
CA ALA A 207 -13.03 -1.91 3.76
C ALA A 207 -12.72 -0.61 3.01
N MET A 208 -12.31 -0.76 1.74
CA MET A 208 -12.04 0.36 0.81
C MET A 208 -13.23 0.50 -0.16
N VAL A 209 -14.34 1.06 0.34
CA VAL A 209 -15.55 1.25 -0.45
C VAL A 209 -15.31 2.30 -1.54
N PRO A 210 -15.62 2.01 -2.83
CA PRO A 210 -15.51 2.99 -3.91
C PRO A 210 -16.27 4.29 -3.59
N LEU A 211 -15.70 5.43 -3.92
CA LEU A 211 -16.30 6.74 -3.61
C LEU A 211 -17.69 6.90 -4.24
N ALA A 212 -17.86 6.39 -5.48
CA ALA A 212 -19.15 6.40 -6.17
C ALA A 212 -20.27 5.67 -5.41
N TRP A 213 -19.93 4.67 -4.61
CA TRP A 213 -20.89 3.90 -3.79
C TRP A 213 -21.13 4.53 -2.42
N ARG A 214 -20.11 5.15 -1.84
CA ARG A 214 -20.18 5.73 -0.49
C ARG A 214 -21.09 6.95 -0.40
N LYS A 215 -21.13 7.77 -1.44
CA LYS A 215 -21.86 9.04 -1.48
C LYS A 215 -23.23 8.95 -2.18
N GLY A 216 -23.86 7.79 -2.18
CA GLY A 216 -25.15 7.61 -2.88
C GLY A 216 -25.07 7.94 -4.37
N GLY A 217 -23.90 7.77 -4.98
CA GLY A 217 -23.65 8.05 -6.37
C GLY A 217 -23.25 9.50 -6.69
N VAL A 218 -22.92 10.33 -5.70
CA VAL A 218 -22.36 11.67 -5.90
C VAL A 218 -20.84 11.63 -5.76
N GLY A 219 -20.11 11.92 -6.86
CA GLY A 219 -18.65 11.83 -6.94
C GLY A 219 -18.14 10.40 -7.22
N GLY A 220 -16.84 10.28 -7.43
CA GLY A 220 -16.18 9.03 -7.82
C GLY A 220 -16.25 8.74 -9.32
N ILE A 221 -15.36 7.83 -9.76
CA ILE A 221 -15.26 7.43 -11.17
C ILE A 221 -16.48 6.63 -11.57
N ARG A 222 -17.05 6.98 -12.71
CA ARG A 222 -18.20 6.31 -13.33
C ARG A 222 -17.95 6.10 -14.81
N SER A 223 -17.93 4.85 -15.22
CA SER A 223 -17.90 4.42 -16.61
C SER A 223 -18.47 3.01 -16.70
N VAL A 224 -18.74 2.55 -17.91
CA VAL A 224 -19.16 1.16 -18.17
C VAL A 224 -18.02 0.21 -17.74
N GLU A 225 -16.78 0.59 -18.04
CA GLU A 225 -15.56 -0.19 -17.77
C GLU A 225 -15.30 -0.32 -16.27
N VAL A 226 -15.39 0.79 -15.50
CA VAL A 226 -15.24 0.71 -14.04
C VAL A 226 -16.39 -0.07 -13.40
N GLY A 227 -17.58 -0.01 -13.96
CA GLY A 227 -18.72 -0.82 -13.53
C GLY A 227 -18.43 -2.32 -13.67
N GLY A 228 -17.90 -2.74 -14.81
CA GLY A 228 -17.44 -4.13 -15.04
C GLY A 228 -16.31 -4.53 -14.10
N TYR A 229 -15.29 -3.71 -13.98
CA TYR A 229 -14.16 -3.92 -13.07
C TYR A 229 -14.58 -4.07 -11.60
N LEU A 230 -15.47 -3.20 -11.11
CA LEU A 230 -15.99 -3.27 -9.74
C LEU A 230 -16.90 -4.49 -9.53
N LYS A 231 -17.72 -4.88 -10.51
CA LYS A 231 -18.51 -6.11 -10.47
C LYS A 231 -17.60 -7.34 -10.32
N THR A 232 -16.54 -7.45 -11.11
CA THR A 232 -15.56 -8.53 -10.99
C THR A 232 -14.92 -8.55 -9.60
N LYS A 233 -14.52 -7.39 -9.08
CA LYS A 233 -14.01 -7.27 -7.70
C LYS A 233 -15.03 -7.74 -6.66
N VAL A 234 -16.31 -7.38 -6.81
CA VAL A 234 -17.39 -7.69 -5.86
C VAL A 234 -17.82 -9.14 -5.97
N CYS A 235 -17.93 -9.72 -7.18
CA CYS A 235 -18.26 -11.13 -7.35
C CYS A 235 -17.22 -12.03 -6.67
N TYR A 236 -15.95 -11.76 -6.81
CA TYR A 236 -14.90 -12.41 -6.00
C TYR A 236 -15.13 -12.24 -4.50
N PHE A 237 -15.67 -11.11 -4.08
CA PHE A 237 -15.96 -10.78 -2.69
C PHE A 237 -17.17 -11.56 -2.15
N PHE A 238 -18.27 -11.64 -2.90
CA PHE A 238 -19.50 -12.31 -2.49
C PHE A 238 -19.36 -13.84 -2.47
N LEU A 239 -18.63 -14.43 -3.40
CA LEU A 239 -18.38 -15.88 -3.40
C LEU A 239 -17.54 -16.32 -2.19
N SER A 240 -16.65 -15.46 -1.68
CA SER A 240 -15.87 -15.75 -0.46
C SER A 240 -16.61 -15.39 0.83
N CYS A 241 -17.58 -14.48 0.80
CA CYS A 241 -18.38 -14.07 1.99
C CYS A 241 -19.58 -14.98 2.23
N ASN A 242 -20.21 -15.54 1.21
CA ASN A 242 -21.33 -16.48 1.36
C ASN A 242 -20.96 -17.78 2.09
N ALA A 243 -19.67 -18.08 2.24
CA ALA A 243 -19.21 -19.18 3.09
C ALA A 243 -19.26 -18.88 4.60
N LYS A 244 -19.57 -17.65 5.03
CA LYS A 244 -19.56 -17.22 6.45
C LYS A 244 -20.75 -16.34 6.90
N GLY A 245 -21.88 -16.38 6.22
CA GLY A 245 -23.16 -15.95 6.80
C GLY A 245 -23.31 -14.48 7.22
N LEU A 246 -22.65 -13.53 6.59
CA LEU A 246 -22.87 -12.10 6.82
C LEU A 246 -23.94 -11.56 5.86
N ARG A 247 -25.12 -11.28 6.41
CA ARG A 247 -26.17 -10.48 5.76
C ARG A 247 -25.80 -9.00 5.93
N PHE A 248 -25.91 -8.23 4.85
CA PHE A 248 -25.93 -6.77 4.86
C PHE A 248 -27.35 -6.27 5.06
#